data_baf9a12bdd8bb1ca65c3f2b76b639404
#
_entry.id   baf9a12bdd8bb1ca65c3f2b76b639404
#
_cell.length_a   1.000
_cell.length_b   1.000
_cell.length_c   1.000
_cell.angle_alpha   90.00
_cell.angle_beta   90.00
_cell.angle_gamma   90.00
#
_symmetry.space_group_name_H-M   'P 1'
#
loop_
_entity.id
_entity.type
_entity.pdbx_description
1 polymer ?
#
loop_
_entity_poly.entity_id
_entity_poly.type
_entity_poly.pdbx_seq_one_letter_code
_entity_poly.pdbx_strand_id
1 'polypeptide(L)'
;MTSPDGVDDNKRSTLRRFAALGAAAPVAGFSEPAAADTGESDARDAIAGYLSTTPGAHFSKIRDDLQLGTGETQHHLRRLEELEVLEQFSDGDYKRFVPADRFDEFEKRTLGYLRRDTPRGMIIELLLDPDATAGDLADSLDVSPPTVSKYAGKLEEAGLLSRDDGYAVERPATVMMLVVRHADSFGERAGELAQNADQFLEYEG
;
A
#
# COMPACT_ATOMS: atom_id res chain seq x y z
N MET A 1 -38.26 -5.86 1.07
CA MET A 1 -38.05 -4.67 1.93
C MET A 1 -36.75 -4.90 2.67
N THR A 2 -35.63 -4.48 2.08
CA THR A 2 -34.30 -4.58 2.67
C THR A 2 -34.11 -3.36 3.55
N SER A 3 -33.92 -3.55 4.84
CA SER A 3 -33.78 -2.47 5.82
C SER A 3 -32.52 -1.63 5.54
N PRO A 4 -32.59 -0.29 5.57
CA PRO A 4 -31.44 0.58 5.41
C PRO A 4 -30.43 0.52 6.58
N ASP A 5 -30.82 -0.03 7.74
CA ASP A 5 -29.99 -0.08 8.95
C ASP A 5 -28.72 -0.96 8.84
N GLY A 6 -28.75 -2.05 8.05
CA GLY A 6 -27.60 -2.97 7.97
C GLY A 6 -26.38 -2.41 7.24
N VAL A 7 -26.55 -1.42 6.35
CA VAL A 7 -25.46 -0.78 5.60
C VAL A 7 -24.71 0.24 6.47
N ASP A 8 -25.43 0.96 7.31
CA ASP A 8 -24.85 1.95 8.22
C ASP A 8 -24.03 1.30 9.35
N ASP A 9 -24.46 0.14 9.85
CA ASP A 9 -23.73 -0.59 10.89
C ASP A 9 -22.43 -1.17 10.38
N ASN A 10 -22.39 -1.67 9.13
CA ASN A 10 -21.18 -2.19 8.51
C ASN A 10 -20.17 -1.05 8.22
N LYS A 11 -20.64 0.09 7.72
CA LYS A 11 -19.83 1.29 7.55
C LYS A 11 -19.22 1.74 8.87
N ARG A 12 -20.03 1.87 9.92
CA ARG A 12 -19.57 2.27 11.26
C ARG A 12 -18.55 1.30 11.86
N SER A 13 -18.72 0.00 11.68
CA SER A 13 -17.78 -1.01 12.18
C SER A 13 -16.43 -0.92 11.44
N THR A 14 -16.45 -0.69 10.13
CA THR A 14 -15.27 -0.52 9.30
C THR A 14 -14.50 0.74 9.68
N LEU A 15 -15.19 1.87 9.82
CA LEU A 15 -14.58 3.13 10.23
C LEU A 15 -13.94 3.03 11.61
N ARG A 16 -14.62 2.45 12.60
CA ARG A 16 -14.09 2.26 13.96
C ARG A 16 -12.84 1.37 13.98
N ARG A 17 -12.80 0.32 13.15
CA ARG A 17 -11.63 -0.57 13.05
C ARG A 17 -10.39 0.21 12.61
N PHE A 18 -10.51 1.05 11.59
CA PHE A 18 -9.38 1.82 11.08
C PHE A 18 -9.09 3.08 11.92
N ALA A 19 -10.09 3.71 12.51
CA ALA A 19 -9.89 4.82 13.45
C ALA A 19 -9.08 4.39 14.68
N ALA A 20 -9.29 3.18 15.19
CA ALA A 20 -8.49 2.63 16.29
C ALA A 20 -7.01 2.46 15.90
N LEU A 21 -6.71 2.13 14.63
CA LEU A 21 -5.34 2.06 14.11
C LEU A 21 -4.72 3.45 13.92
N GLY A 22 -5.51 4.43 13.48
CA GLY A 22 -5.08 5.82 13.35
C GLY A 22 -4.73 6.47 14.69
N ALA A 23 -5.50 6.18 15.73
CA ALA A 23 -5.25 6.67 17.07
C ALA A 23 -3.97 6.09 17.73
N ALA A 24 -3.51 4.93 17.27
CA ALA A 24 -2.27 4.29 17.73
C ALA A 24 -1.01 4.83 17.00
N ALA A 25 -1.18 5.57 15.90
CA ALA A 25 -0.06 6.25 15.26
C ALA A 25 0.31 7.48 16.09
N PRO A 26 1.61 7.74 16.38
CA PRO A 26 2.03 8.92 17.12
C PRO A 26 1.88 10.18 16.26
N VAL A 27 0.66 10.64 16.06
CA VAL A 27 0.36 11.96 15.51
C VAL A 27 0.30 12.89 16.71
N ALA A 28 1.47 13.35 17.15
CA ALA A 28 1.57 14.35 18.21
C ALA A 28 0.92 15.66 17.70
N GLY A 29 -0.25 15.99 18.20
CA GLY A 29 -0.81 17.31 17.97
C GLY A 29 -2.33 17.45 17.85
N PHE A 30 -3.11 16.37 17.85
CA PHE A 30 -4.56 16.49 17.75
C PHE A 30 -5.26 16.41 19.11
N SER A 31 -5.15 17.50 19.89
CA SER A 31 -6.11 17.82 20.94
C SER A 31 -6.90 19.05 20.47
N GLU A 32 -7.88 18.87 19.59
CA GLU A 32 -8.92 19.88 19.41
C GLU A 32 -10.09 19.59 20.36
N PRO A 33 -10.68 20.65 20.97
CA PRO A 33 -11.74 20.48 21.96
C PRO A 33 -13.01 19.92 21.29
N ALA A 34 -13.57 18.91 21.93
CA ALA A 34 -14.83 18.28 21.62
C ALA A 34 -15.96 19.32 21.47
N ALA A 35 -16.38 19.59 20.25
CA ALA A 35 -17.74 20.00 19.88
C ALA A 35 -17.87 20.27 18.37
N ALA A 36 -17.67 19.26 17.50
CA ALA A 36 -18.22 19.23 16.15
C ALA A 36 -18.13 17.81 15.59
N ASP A 37 -19.27 17.28 15.26
CA ASP A 37 -19.53 16.12 14.41
C ASP A 37 -18.59 14.91 14.57
N THR A 38 -18.93 14.02 15.50
CA THR A 38 -18.21 12.77 15.75
C THR A 38 -18.05 11.92 14.48
N GLY A 39 -18.91 12.05 13.47
CA GLY A 39 -18.84 11.32 12.21
C GLY A 39 -17.72 11.83 11.28
N GLU A 40 -17.44 13.13 11.25
CA GLU A 40 -16.34 13.69 10.44
C GLU A 40 -14.97 13.34 11.02
N SER A 41 -14.83 13.31 12.33
CA SER A 41 -13.62 12.86 13.01
C SER A 41 -13.36 11.38 12.72
N ASP A 42 -14.40 10.53 12.87
CA ASP A 42 -14.30 9.09 12.65
C ASP A 42 -13.85 8.75 11.22
N ALA A 43 -14.32 9.48 10.22
CA ALA A 43 -13.94 9.26 8.82
C ALA A 43 -12.47 9.68 8.55
N ARG A 44 -12.01 10.80 9.11
CA ARG A 44 -10.60 11.24 9.00
C ARG A 44 -9.66 10.25 9.67
N ASP A 45 -9.98 9.85 10.89
CA ASP A 45 -9.17 8.89 11.65
C ASP A 45 -9.14 7.52 10.96
N ALA A 46 -10.25 7.11 10.36
CA ALA A 46 -10.33 5.88 9.58
C ALA A 46 -9.46 5.95 8.31
N ILE A 47 -9.43 7.08 7.58
CA ILE A 47 -8.57 7.25 6.40
C ILE A 47 -7.10 7.22 6.81
N ALA A 48 -6.71 7.93 7.88
CA ALA A 48 -5.34 7.93 8.37
C ALA A 48 -4.90 6.53 8.82
N GLY A 49 -5.73 5.84 9.59
CA GLY A 49 -5.49 4.46 10.03
C GLY A 49 -5.43 3.46 8.87
N TYR A 50 -6.32 3.59 7.89
CA TYR A 50 -6.30 2.76 6.69
C TYR A 50 -4.97 2.93 5.91
N LEU A 51 -4.51 4.16 5.69
CA LEU A 51 -3.28 4.42 4.96
C LEU A 51 -2.02 4.02 5.74
N SER A 52 -2.08 3.93 7.05
CA SER A 52 -0.99 3.37 7.87
C SER A 52 -0.77 1.87 7.61
N THR A 53 -1.81 1.13 7.28
CA THR A 53 -1.76 -0.31 6.94
C THR A 53 -1.72 -0.57 5.44
N THR A 54 -2.28 0.35 4.64
CA THR A 54 -2.44 0.21 3.18
C THR A 54 -1.82 1.42 2.45
N PRO A 55 -0.51 1.73 2.68
CA PRO A 55 0.13 2.87 2.04
C PRO A 55 0.17 2.72 0.52
N GLY A 56 0.07 3.82 -0.20
CA GLY A 56 0.03 3.83 -1.66
C GLY A 56 -1.34 3.47 -2.26
N ALA A 57 -2.40 3.39 -1.45
CA ALA A 57 -3.75 3.24 -1.98
C ALA A 57 -4.16 4.48 -2.78
N HIS A 58 -4.91 4.28 -3.89
CA HIS A 58 -5.47 5.37 -4.68
C HIS A 58 -6.88 5.75 -4.18
N PHE A 59 -7.37 6.91 -4.61
CA PHE A 59 -8.65 7.47 -4.19
C PHE A 59 -9.82 6.47 -4.16
N SER A 60 -10.05 5.76 -5.28
CA SER A 60 -11.18 4.84 -5.37
C SER A 60 -11.06 3.67 -4.39
N LYS A 61 -9.83 3.16 -4.17
CA LYS A 61 -9.58 2.09 -3.22
C LYS A 61 -9.90 2.52 -1.78
N ILE A 62 -9.47 3.72 -1.38
CA ILE A 62 -9.77 4.29 -0.05
C ILE A 62 -11.28 4.45 0.12
N ARG A 63 -11.95 5.06 -0.87
CA ARG A 63 -13.39 5.25 -0.86
C ARG A 63 -14.16 3.94 -0.69
N ASP A 64 -13.82 2.96 -1.51
CA ASP A 64 -14.57 1.71 -1.60
C ASP A 64 -14.34 0.83 -0.36
N ASP A 65 -13.10 0.70 0.10
CA ASP A 65 -12.77 -0.09 1.28
C ASP A 65 -13.36 0.50 2.57
N LEU A 66 -13.39 1.84 2.68
CA LEU A 66 -13.97 2.53 3.84
C LEU A 66 -15.48 2.82 3.67
N GLN A 67 -16.06 2.47 2.52
CA GLN A 67 -17.47 2.70 2.20
C GLN A 67 -17.90 4.18 2.33
N LEU A 68 -17.00 5.09 1.95
CA LEU A 68 -17.24 6.53 2.01
C LEU A 68 -17.89 7.05 0.72
N GLY A 69 -18.59 8.17 0.81
CA GLY A 69 -19.05 8.90 -0.36
C GLY A 69 -17.88 9.56 -1.11
N THR A 70 -18.01 9.77 -2.43
CA THR A 70 -16.98 10.42 -3.25
C THR A 70 -16.62 11.81 -2.73
N GLY A 71 -17.61 12.66 -2.43
CA GLY A 71 -17.39 13.99 -1.88
C GLY A 71 -16.79 13.97 -0.48
N GLU A 72 -17.26 13.06 0.38
CA GLU A 72 -16.76 12.83 1.72
C GLU A 72 -15.26 12.44 1.69
N THR A 73 -14.91 11.45 0.88
CA THR A 73 -13.51 11.01 0.71
C THR A 73 -12.61 12.15 0.22
N GLN A 74 -13.07 12.90 -0.80
CA GLN A 74 -12.31 14.02 -1.36
C GLN A 74 -12.09 15.12 -0.32
N HIS A 75 -13.13 15.45 0.45
CA HIS A 75 -13.06 16.46 1.52
C HIS A 75 -12.03 16.06 2.59
N HIS A 76 -12.13 14.83 3.12
CA HIS A 76 -11.24 14.37 4.18
C HIS A 76 -9.80 14.18 3.73
N LEU A 77 -9.56 13.65 2.52
CA LEU A 77 -8.19 13.54 1.98
C LEU A 77 -7.55 14.92 1.86
N ARG A 78 -8.24 15.90 1.27
CA ARG A 78 -7.73 17.28 1.18
C ARG A 78 -7.43 17.85 2.57
N ARG A 79 -8.32 17.64 3.53
CA ARG A 79 -8.11 18.15 4.89
C ARG A 79 -6.91 17.51 5.58
N LEU A 80 -6.68 16.20 5.38
CA LEU A 80 -5.54 15.50 5.93
C LEU A 80 -4.22 15.90 5.25
N GLU A 81 -4.24 16.25 3.96
CA GLU A 81 -3.10 16.83 3.26
C GLU A 81 -2.76 18.23 3.78
N GLU A 82 -3.78 19.11 3.97
CA GLU A 82 -3.60 20.46 4.55
C GLU A 82 -3.01 20.42 5.97
N LEU A 83 -3.29 19.35 6.71
CA LEU A 83 -2.80 19.13 8.07
C LEU A 83 -1.46 18.39 8.11
N GLU A 84 -0.86 18.11 6.95
CA GLU A 84 0.39 17.36 6.81
C GLU A 84 0.35 15.96 7.46
N VAL A 85 -0.84 15.34 7.58
CA VAL A 85 -1.02 13.98 8.07
C VAL A 85 -0.79 12.97 6.94
N LEU A 86 -1.18 13.34 5.73
CA LEU A 86 -1.00 12.56 4.51
C LEU A 86 -0.27 13.38 3.46
N GLU A 87 0.41 12.68 2.57
CA GLU A 87 0.94 13.23 1.34
C GLU A 87 0.48 12.40 0.14
N GLN A 88 0.37 13.04 -1.02
CA GLN A 88 0.07 12.38 -2.27
C GLN A 88 1.32 12.30 -3.17
N PHE A 89 1.40 11.23 -3.96
CA PHE A 89 2.39 11.10 -5.03
C PHE A 89 1.74 10.59 -6.31
N SER A 90 2.36 10.88 -7.44
CA SER A 90 1.88 10.43 -8.75
C SER A 90 2.49 9.08 -9.12
N ASP A 91 1.66 8.16 -9.59
CA ASP A 91 2.04 6.85 -10.09
C ASP A 91 1.33 6.60 -11.43
N GLY A 92 1.91 7.08 -12.52
CA GLY A 92 1.26 7.14 -13.82
C GLY A 92 0.00 7.99 -13.76
N ASP A 93 -1.14 7.40 -14.12
CA ASP A 93 -2.45 8.08 -14.12
C ASP A 93 -3.10 8.13 -12.73
N TYR A 94 -2.48 7.52 -11.72
CA TYR A 94 -3.03 7.44 -10.37
C TYR A 94 -2.38 8.44 -9.43
N LYS A 95 -3.22 9.10 -8.62
CA LYS A 95 -2.80 9.75 -7.39
C LYS A 95 -2.92 8.75 -6.25
N ARG A 96 -1.81 8.53 -5.56
CA ARG A 96 -1.71 7.63 -4.41
C ARG A 96 -1.41 8.41 -3.16
N PHE A 97 -1.81 7.87 -2.02
CA PHE A 97 -1.72 8.51 -0.73
C PHE A 97 -0.91 7.65 0.25
N VAL A 98 -0.11 8.31 1.07
CA VAL A 98 0.68 7.70 2.15
C VAL A 98 0.64 8.62 3.37
N PRO A 99 0.93 8.12 4.58
CA PRO A 99 1.23 8.98 5.73
C PRO A 99 2.41 9.91 5.42
N ALA A 100 2.30 11.18 5.78
CA ALA A 100 3.32 12.18 5.51
C ALA A 100 4.64 11.83 6.20
N ASP A 101 5.76 12.18 5.57
CA ASP A 101 7.13 12.03 6.09
C ASP A 101 7.54 10.60 6.50
N ARG A 102 6.83 9.59 5.98
CA ARG A 102 7.08 8.17 6.33
C ARG A 102 7.86 7.41 5.29
N PHE A 103 7.87 7.87 4.05
CA PHE A 103 8.42 7.15 2.91
C PHE A 103 9.27 8.08 2.04
N ASP A 104 10.46 7.63 1.66
CA ASP A 104 11.28 8.33 0.67
C ASP A 104 10.72 8.14 -0.75
N GLU A 105 11.30 8.83 -1.74
CA GLU A 105 10.84 8.77 -3.14
C GLU A 105 11.01 7.39 -3.77
N PHE A 106 12.00 6.59 -3.34
CA PHE A 106 12.17 5.22 -3.79
C PHE A 106 11.06 4.33 -3.19
N GLU A 107 10.78 4.47 -1.91
CA GLU A 107 9.75 3.71 -1.21
C GLU A 107 8.34 4.03 -1.75
N LYS A 108 8.03 5.30 -2.02
CA LYS A 108 6.77 5.72 -2.66
C LYS A 108 6.60 5.07 -4.03
N ARG A 109 7.64 5.08 -4.88
CA ARG A 109 7.61 4.39 -6.18
C ARG A 109 7.41 2.89 -6.01
N THR A 110 8.15 2.26 -5.08
CA THR A 110 8.00 0.84 -4.75
C THR A 110 6.56 0.52 -4.35
N LEU A 111 5.99 1.28 -3.43
CA LEU A 111 4.58 1.13 -3.01
C LEU A 111 3.62 1.23 -4.20
N GLY A 112 3.84 2.15 -5.13
CA GLY A 112 3.05 2.27 -6.35
C GLY A 112 3.05 1.00 -7.19
N TYR A 113 4.21 0.40 -7.40
CA TYR A 113 4.34 -0.85 -8.16
C TYR A 113 3.80 -2.06 -7.40
N LEU A 114 3.97 -2.12 -6.08
CA LEU A 114 3.41 -3.18 -5.23
C LEU A 114 1.86 -3.18 -5.21
N ARG A 115 1.20 -2.09 -5.61
CA ARG A 115 -0.27 -2.03 -5.78
C ARG A 115 -0.79 -2.66 -7.08
N ARG A 116 0.09 -3.14 -7.94
CA ARG A 116 -0.26 -3.77 -9.22
C ARG A 116 0.15 -5.25 -9.19
N ASP A 117 -0.73 -6.16 -9.61
CA ASP A 117 -0.54 -7.59 -9.42
C ASP A 117 0.75 -8.12 -10.06
N THR A 118 0.96 -7.90 -11.36
CA THR A 118 2.12 -8.45 -12.07
C THR A 118 3.46 -7.92 -11.55
N PRO A 119 3.71 -6.59 -11.45
CA PRO A 119 4.99 -6.13 -10.94
C PRO A 119 5.21 -6.49 -9.46
N ARG A 120 4.15 -6.53 -8.63
CA ARG A 120 4.24 -7.03 -7.25
C ARG A 120 4.71 -8.48 -7.23
N GLY A 121 4.08 -9.33 -8.04
CA GLY A 121 4.48 -10.73 -8.15
C GLY A 121 5.92 -10.87 -8.59
N MET A 122 6.36 -10.14 -9.62
CA MET A 122 7.77 -10.15 -10.06
C MET A 122 8.74 -9.75 -8.96
N ILE A 123 8.43 -8.67 -8.23
CA ILE A 123 9.28 -8.21 -7.11
C ILE A 123 9.36 -9.28 -6.01
N ILE A 124 8.23 -9.88 -5.62
CA ILE A 124 8.19 -10.92 -4.58
C ILE A 124 8.98 -12.16 -5.01
N GLU A 125 8.78 -12.65 -6.23
CA GLU A 125 9.54 -13.80 -6.76
C GLU A 125 11.05 -13.55 -6.77
N LEU A 126 11.49 -12.37 -7.23
CA LEU A 126 12.90 -12.01 -7.26
C LEU A 126 13.51 -11.76 -5.87
N LEU A 127 12.69 -11.44 -4.87
CA LEU A 127 13.14 -11.41 -3.47
C LEU A 127 13.30 -12.81 -2.89
N LEU A 128 12.50 -13.78 -3.36
CA LEU A 128 12.56 -15.18 -2.93
C LEU A 128 13.66 -15.96 -3.67
N ASP A 129 13.78 -15.74 -4.96
CA ASP A 129 14.76 -16.37 -5.85
C ASP A 129 15.43 -15.27 -6.73
N PRO A 130 16.57 -14.73 -6.29
CA PRO A 130 17.29 -13.71 -7.06
C PRO A 130 17.83 -14.19 -8.42
N ASP A 131 17.91 -15.51 -8.64
CA ASP A 131 18.37 -16.10 -9.90
C ASP A 131 17.23 -16.41 -10.86
N ALA A 132 15.97 -16.11 -10.50
CA ALA A 132 14.81 -16.37 -11.32
C ALA A 132 14.90 -15.69 -12.70
N THR A 133 14.71 -16.50 -13.74
CA THR A 133 14.73 -16.04 -15.13
C THR A 133 13.38 -15.44 -15.57
N ALA A 134 13.36 -14.79 -16.73
CA ALA A 134 12.10 -14.31 -17.33
C ALA A 134 11.08 -15.44 -17.58
N GLY A 135 11.57 -16.66 -17.85
CA GLY A 135 10.72 -17.85 -17.99
C GLY A 135 10.10 -18.26 -16.67
N ASP A 136 10.91 -18.35 -15.62
CA ASP A 136 10.44 -18.71 -14.26
C ASP A 136 9.39 -17.71 -13.77
N LEU A 137 9.63 -16.41 -13.97
CA LEU A 137 8.66 -15.34 -13.62
C LEU A 137 7.36 -15.47 -14.43
N ALA A 138 7.44 -15.79 -15.73
CA ALA A 138 6.27 -15.95 -16.57
C ALA A 138 5.41 -17.13 -16.10
N ASP A 139 6.05 -18.26 -15.80
CA ASP A 139 5.39 -19.48 -15.33
C ASP A 139 4.80 -19.31 -13.93
N SER A 140 5.56 -18.74 -12.98
CA SER A 140 5.11 -18.50 -11.60
C SER A 140 3.92 -17.54 -11.50
N LEU A 141 3.86 -16.54 -12.40
CA LEU A 141 2.83 -15.50 -12.37
C LEU A 141 1.66 -15.79 -13.32
N ASP A 142 1.71 -16.87 -14.07
CA ASP A 142 0.74 -17.23 -15.13
C ASP A 142 0.55 -16.05 -16.12
N VAL A 143 1.66 -15.48 -16.59
CA VAL A 143 1.65 -14.38 -17.57
C VAL A 143 2.56 -14.73 -18.76
N SER A 144 2.36 -14.03 -19.88
CA SER A 144 3.23 -14.25 -21.04
C SER A 144 4.63 -13.65 -20.85
N PRO A 145 5.70 -14.25 -21.44
CA PRO A 145 7.05 -13.66 -21.39
C PRO A 145 7.13 -12.20 -21.88
N PRO A 146 6.39 -11.76 -22.92
CA PRO A 146 6.31 -10.36 -23.28
C PRO A 146 5.76 -9.46 -22.16
N THR A 147 4.85 -9.98 -21.33
CA THR A 147 4.31 -9.25 -20.17
C THR A 147 5.40 -9.04 -19.12
N VAL A 148 6.19 -10.08 -18.81
CA VAL A 148 7.35 -9.98 -17.92
C VAL A 148 8.34 -8.93 -18.45
N SER A 149 8.75 -9.02 -19.71
CA SER A 149 9.68 -8.07 -20.34
C SER A 149 9.18 -6.64 -20.29
N LYS A 150 7.88 -6.41 -20.52
CA LYS A 150 7.24 -5.10 -20.43
C LYS A 150 7.33 -4.51 -19.02
N TYR A 151 7.01 -5.32 -18.00
CA TYR A 151 7.04 -4.84 -16.61
C TYR A 151 8.45 -4.73 -16.07
N ALA A 152 9.38 -5.60 -16.49
CA ALA A 152 10.80 -5.46 -16.17
C ALA A 152 11.37 -4.12 -16.68
N GLY A 153 11.05 -3.73 -17.93
CA GLY A 153 11.43 -2.41 -18.44
C GLY A 153 10.85 -1.25 -17.62
N LYS A 154 9.58 -1.34 -17.20
CA LYS A 154 8.96 -0.32 -16.37
C LYS A 154 9.57 -0.24 -14.96
N LEU A 155 9.91 -1.37 -14.37
CA LEU A 155 10.57 -1.45 -13.06
C LEU A 155 11.99 -0.89 -13.13
N GLU A 156 12.71 -1.16 -14.22
CA GLU A 156 14.04 -0.60 -14.49
C GLU A 156 13.98 0.93 -14.68
N GLU A 157 13.07 1.44 -15.52
CA GLU A 157 12.82 2.88 -15.69
C GLU A 157 12.49 3.58 -14.36
N ALA A 158 11.81 2.88 -13.46
CA ALA A 158 11.48 3.36 -12.12
C ALA A 158 12.66 3.25 -11.12
N GLY A 159 13.78 2.63 -11.49
CA GLY A 159 14.92 2.38 -10.62
C GLY A 159 14.63 1.36 -9.51
N LEU A 160 13.75 0.40 -9.78
CA LEU A 160 13.36 -0.67 -8.84
C LEU A 160 13.95 -2.03 -9.21
N LEU A 161 14.47 -2.15 -10.44
CA LEU A 161 15.05 -3.37 -10.99
C LEU A 161 16.28 -3.01 -11.84
N SER A 162 17.33 -3.82 -11.78
CA SER A 162 18.42 -3.86 -12.76
C SER A 162 18.23 -5.05 -13.70
N ARG A 163 18.74 -4.94 -14.96
CA ARG A 163 18.71 -6.01 -15.98
C ARG A 163 20.08 -6.28 -16.59
N ASP A 164 21.15 -5.81 -15.96
CA ASP A 164 22.51 -5.92 -16.54
C ASP A 164 23.00 -7.37 -16.64
N ASP A 165 22.82 -8.17 -15.58
CA ASP A 165 23.20 -9.59 -15.47
C ASP A 165 22.04 -10.47 -15.02
N GLY A 166 20.86 -10.30 -15.60
CA GLY A 166 19.62 -10.93 -15.17
C GLY A 166 18.67 -9.91 -14.55
N TYR A 167 17.77 -10.36 -13.70
CA TYR A 167 16.85 -9.47 -12.98
C TYR A 167 17.27 -9.34 -11.53
N ALA A 168 17.59 -8.14 -11.08
CA ALA A 168 17.93 -7.89 -9.67
C ALA A 168 17.08 -6.74 -9.11
N VAL A 169 16.46 -6.95 -7.96
CA VAL A 169 15.69 -5.92 -7.26
C VAL A 169 16.66 -4.89 -6.68
N GLU A 170 16.43 -3.62 -6.96
CA GLU A 170 17.18 -2.53 -6.36
C GLU A 170 16.80 -2.32 -4.89
N ARG A 171 17.79 -2.11 -4.01
CA ARG A 171 17.60 -1.96 -2.56
C ARG A 171 16.74 -3.09 -1.96
N PRO A 172 17.09 -4.38 -2.16
CA PRO A 172 16.22 -5.53 -1.84
C PRO A 172 15.80 -5.56 -0.36
N ALA A 173 16.67 -5.20 0.57
CA ALA A 173 16.33 -5.13 2.00
C ALA A 173 15.22 -4.09 2.28
N THR A 174 15.26 -2.92 1.64
CA THR A 174 14.21 -1.90 1.78
C THR A 174 12.88 -2.39 1.20
N VAL A 175 12.93 -3.00 0.02
CA VAL A 175 11.72 -3.54 -0.65
C VAL A 175 11.13 -4.69 0.17
N MET A 176 11.95 -5.61 0.65
CA MET A 176 11.54 -6.70 1.55
C MET A 176 10.84 -6.16 2.80
N MET A 177 11.43 -5.16 3.45
CA MET A 177 10.84 -4.54 4.64
C MET A 177 9.47 -3.92 4.35
N LEU A 178 9.29 -3.26 3.20
CA LEU A 178 7.99 -2.70 2.80
C LEU A 178 6.95 -3.80 2.57
N VAL A 179 7.34 -4.88 1.88
CA VAL A 179 6.42 -6.01 1.62
C VAL A 179 6.01 -6.66 2.92
N VAL A 180 6.95 -6.99 3.80
CA VAL A 180 6.68 -7.67 5.09
C VAL A 180 5.82 -6.80 6.00
N ARG A 181 6.16 -5.51 6.15
CA ARG A 181 5.42 -4.57 7.01
C ARG A 181 3.96 -4.40 6.61
N HIS A 182 3.67 -4.46 5.32
CA HIS A 182 2.34 -4.19 4.77
C HIS A 182 1.75 -5.42 4.04
N ALA A 183 2.20 -6.62 4.40
CA ALA A 183 1.88 -7.88 3.71
C ALA A 183 0.38 -8.09 3.55
N ASP A 184 -0.42 -7.86 4.59
CA ASP A 184 -1.88 -8.01 4.57
C ASP A 184 -2.56 -7.15 3.49
N SER A 185 -1.93 -6.03 3.10
CA SER A 185 -2.47 -5.13 2.09
C SER A 185 -2.03 -5.48 0.66
N PHE A 186 -1.08 -6.40 0.49
CA PHE A 186 -0.53 -6.82 -0.79
C PHE A 186 -0.99 -8.21 -1.24
N GLY A 187 -1.77 -8.93 -0.39
CA GLY A 187 -2.36 -10.22 -0.72
C GLY A 187 -1.52 -11.42 -0.29
N GLU A 188 -1.98 -12.61 -0.66
CA GLU A 188 -1.54 -13.90 -0.12
C GLU A 188 -0.02 -14.13 -0.26
N ARG A 189 0.56 -13.93 -1.45
CA ARG A 189 2.02 -14.12 -1.67
C ARG A 189 2.88 -13.23 -0.78
N ALA A 190 2.45 -11.99 -0.54
CA ALA A 190 3.14 -11.11 0.40
C ALA A 190 3.02 -11.59 1.85
N GLY A 191 1.86 -12.15 2.20
CA GLY A 191 1.63 -12.77 3.49
C GLY A 191 2.50 -14.01 3.71
N GLU A 192 2.66 -14.86 2.70
CA GLU A 192 3.56 -16.03 2.74
C GLU A 192 5.02 -15.61 2.88
N LEU A 193 5.47 -14.58 2.13
CA LEU A 193 6.80 -14.02 2.29
C LEU A 193 7.02 -13.51 3.71
N ALA A 194 6.06 -12.77 4.28
CA ALA A 194 6.16 -12.23 5.63
C ALA A 194 6.24 -13.32 6.71
N GLN A 195 5.51 -14.44 6.55
CA GLN A 195 5.57 -15.56 7.47
C GLN A 195 6.92 -16.29 7.46
N ASN A 196 7.64 -16.24 6.34
CA ASN A 196 8.93 -16.87 6.15
C ASN A 196 10.10 -15.89 6.24
N ALA A 197 9.86 -14.61 6.55
CA ALA A 197 10.87 -13.56 6.54
C ALA A 197 12.08 -13.86 7.44
N ASP A 198 11.88 -14.54 8.56
CA ASP A 198 12.96 -14.93 9.48
C ASP A 198 14.02 -15.81 8.81
N GLN A 199 13.64 -16.63 7.82
CA GLN A 199 14.57 -17.50 7.09
C GLN A 199 15.51 -16.71 6.16
N PHE A 200 15.11 -15.51 5.72
CA PHE A 200 15.92 -14.65 4.86
C PHE A 200 16.84 -13.72 5.64
N LEU A 201 16.54 -13.45 6.91
CA LEU A 201 17.35 -12.60 7.80
C LEU A 201 18.53 -13.35 8.45
N GLU A 202 18.53 -14.67 8.48
CA GLU A 202 19.61 -15.49 9.06
C GLU A 202 20.82 -15.71 8.13
N TYR A 203 20.77 -15.24 6.87
CA TYR A 203 21.81 -15.54 5.87
C TYR A 203 22.90 -14.45 5.75
N GLU A 204 22.86 -13.38 6.52
CA GLU A 204 23.90 -12.35 6.62
C GLU A 204 24.58 -12.37 8.02
N GLY A 205 25.22 -13.49 8.37
CA GLY A 205 26.00 -13.66 9.56
C GLY A 205 27.43 -14.13 9.28
#